data_82d042439be8ac6590faf4879cbd925d
#
_entry.id   82d042439be8ac6590faf4879cbd925d
#
_cell.length_a   1.000
_cell.length_b   1.000
_cell.length_c   1.000
_cell.angle_alpha   90.00
_cell.angle_beta   90.00
_cell.angle_gamma   90.00
#
_symmetry.space_group_name_H-M   'P 1'
#
loop_
_entity.id
_entity.type
_entity.pdbx_description
1 polymer ?
#
loop_
_entity_poly.entity_id
_entity_poly.type
_entity_poly.pdbx_seq_one_letter_code
_entity_poly.pdbx_strand_id
1 'polypeptide(L)'
;MATAQSDSPRVFCIGTADTKLDELRFLSEYVRSSLNSFSNKSAFKVGVTVVDVSTSLKETNSCADFDFVPRKDVLSCYARGGESVVQLPDDRGQAIAIMNKALETFLRKANGEQILAGVIGLGGSGGTSLLSSAFRSLPIGIPKVIISTVASGQTESYIGTSDLVLFPSVVDICGINSVSKVVLSNAGAAFAGMVVGRLESSKEHSITTGKFTIGVTMFGVTTPCVNAVKERLAKEGYETLVFHATGVGGRAMEDLVRGGFIQGVLDITTTEVADYVVGGVMACDSSRFDAILEKKIPLVLSVGALDMVNFGPKTTIPPEFQQRKIHEHNEQVSLMRTTVGENKKFAAFIAEKLNKASSSVCVCLPEKGVSALDAPGKDFYDPEATSCLTHELQMLLENNERCQVPQLFVRKRMAAYDVTFHCKTQLR
;
A
#
# COMPACT_ATOMS: atom_id res chain seq x y z
N MET A 1 16.40 -29.13 -22.70
CA MET A 1 16.12 -30.15 -21.68
C MET A 1 15.76 -29.43 -20.39
N ALA A 2 14.50 -29.46 -20.01
CA ALA A 2 14.04 -28.84 -18.78
C ALA A 2 14.58 -29.66 -17.61
N THR A 3 15.48 -29.05 -16.82
CA THR A 3 15.86 -29.59 -15.51
C THR A 3 14.62 -29.59 -14.64
N ALA A 4 14.28 -30.74 -14.08
CA ALA A 4 13.19 -30.92 -13.11
C ALA A 4 13.28 -29.81 -12.04
N GLN A 5 12.35 -28.86 -12.09
CA GLN A 5 12.20 -27.87 -11.03
C GLN A 5 11.84 -28.61 -9.75
N SER A 6 12.74 -28.54 -8.75
CA SER A 6 12.44 -29.03 -7.42
C SER A 6 11.30 -28.18 -6.84
N ASP A 7 10.22 -28.81 -6.41
CA ASP A 7 9.05 -28.18 -5.75
C ASP A 7 9.38 -27.48 -4.40
N SER A 8 10.65 -27.23 -4.13
CA SER A 8 11.09 -26.62 -2.87
C SER A 8 11.01 -25.08 -2.92
N PRO A 9 10.53 -24.43 -1.84
CA PRO A 9 10.49 -22.99 -1.75
C PRO A 9 11.87 -22.35 -1.93
N ARG A 10 11.91 -21.17 -2.60
CA ARG A 10 13.15 -20.47 -2.93
C ARG A 10 13.11 -19.02 -2.48
N VAL A 11 14.27 -18.51 -2.10
CA VAL A 11 14.50 -17.08 -1.95
C VAL A 11 15.33 -16.56 -3.11
N PHE A 12 15.04 -15.34 -3.53
CA PHE A 12 15.78 -14.67 -4.60
C PHE A 12 16.64 -13.54 -4.02
N CYS A 13 17.95 -13.57 -4.31
CA CYS A 13 18.91 -12.50 -4.04
C CYS A 13 19.08 -11.69 -5.33
N ILE A 14 18.60 -10.45 -5.39
CA ILE A 14 18.36 -9.71 -6.62
C ILE A 14 19.22 -8.44 -6.67
N GLY A 15 19.88 -8.19 -7.79
CA GLY A 15 20.65 -6.96 -8.02
C GLY A 15 21.29 -6.92 -9.40
N THR A 16 22.04 -5.84 -9.66
CA THR A 16 22.76 -5.64 -10.92
C THR A 16 24.10 -6.39 -10.89
N ALA A 17 24.12 -7.62 -11.40
CA ALA A 17 25.31 -8.49 -11.34
C ALA A 17 26.49 -7.98 -12.15
N ASP A 18 26.27 -7.11 -13.16
CA ASP A 18 27.33 -6.45 -13.93
C ASP A 18 28.24 -5.53 -13.08
N THR A 19 27.73 -5.05 -11.95
CA THR A 19 28.45 -4.11 -11.06
C THR A 19 28.55 -4.55 -9.61
N LYS A 20 27.75 -5.53 -9.17
CA LYS A 20 27.59 -5.92 -7.75
C LYS A 20 27.59 -7.43 -7.53
N LEU A 21 28.31 -8.16 -8.40
CA LEU A 21 28.31 -9.62 -8.36
C LEU A 21 28.92 -10.17 -7.05
N ASP A 22 29.99 -9.55 -6.57
CA ASP A 22 30.69 -10.00 -5.35
C ASP A 22 29.83 -9.80 -4.11
N GLU A 23 29.10 -8.68 -4.02
CA GLU A 23 28.16 -8.41 -2.93
C GLU A 23 26.95 -9.35 -2.98
N LEU A 24 26.41 -9.63 -4.19
CA LEU A 24 25.32 -10.58 -4.37
C LEU A 24 25.74 -12.00 -4.00
N ARG A 25 26.96 -12.41 -4.39
CA ARG A 25 27.53 -13.70 -4.00
C ARG A 25 27.65 -13.81 -2.49
N PHE A 26 28.30 -12.83 -1.85
CA PHE A 26 28.46 -12.79 -0.42
C PHE A 26 27.10 -12.85 0.32
N LEU A 27 26.13 -12.03 -0.11
CA LEU A 27 24.79 -12.01 0.47
C LEU A 27 24.09 -13.36 0.32
N SER A 28 24.13 -13.97 -0.89
CA SER A 28 23.48 -15.24 -1.18
C SER A 28 24.06 -16.40 -0.37
N GLU A 29 25.37 -16.44 -0.22
CA GLU A 29 26.08 -17.44 0.59
C GLU A 29 25.71 -17.27 2.08
N TYR A 30 25.65 -16.04 2.57
CA TYR A 30 25.29 -15.76 3.95
C TYR A 30 23.82 -16.09 4.25
N VAL A 31 22.91 -15.75 3.35
CA VAL A 31 21.48 -16.13 3.43
C VAL A 31 21.34 -17.65 3.46
N ARG A 32 22.06 -18.37 2.58
CA ARG A 32 22.06 -19.84 2.53
C ARG A 32 22.58 -20.45 3.84
N SER A 33 23.69 -19.94 4.37
CA SER A 33 24.25 -20.39 5.64
C SER A 33 23.27 -20.16 6.80
N SER A 34 22.64 -19.00 6.85
CA SER A 34 21.66 -18.66 7.87
C SER A 34 20.41 -19.54 7.79
N LEU A 35 19.86 -19.75 6.60
CA LEU A 35 18.72 -20.66 6.39
C LEU A 35 19.06 -22.09 6.81
N ASN A 36 20.26 -22.61 6.49
CA ASN A 36 20.70 -23.92 6.89
C ASN A 36 20.86 -24.05 8.42
N SER A 37 21.30 -22.99 9.11
CA SER A 37 21.42 -23.00 10.57
C SER A 37 20.06 -23.07 11.26
N PHE A 38 19.03 -22.48 10.68
CA PHE A 38 17.64 -22.59 11.14
C PHE A 38 17.01 -23.93 10.75
N SER A 39 17.39 -24.52 9.58
CA SER A 39 16.85 -25.79 9.07
C SER A 39 17.12 -26.99 9.96
N ASN A 40 18.17 -26.95 10.80
CA ASN A 40 18.41 -28.00 11.80
C ASN A 40 17.28 -28.09 12.86
N LYS A 41 16.37 -27.11 12.89
CA LYS A 41 15.19 -27.05 13.77
C LYS A 41 13.87 -27.06 12.99
N SER A 42 13.88 -26.85 11.66
CA SER A 42 12.69 -26.75 10.81
C SER A 42 12.70 -27.77 9.68
N ALA A 43 11.53 -28.25 9.28
CA ALA A 43 11.36 -29.28 8.24
C ALA A 43 11.45 -28.73 6.79
N PHE A 44 11.98 -27.51 6.58
CA PHE A 44 12.01 -26.89 5.24
C PHE A 44 13.42 -26.80 4.68
N LYS A 45 13.57 -27.25 3.45
CA LYS A 45 14.74 -26.97 2.64
C LYS A 45 14.41 -25.82 1.69
N VAL A 46 15.05 -24.65 1.88
CA VAL A 46 14.83 -23.45 1.08
C VAL A 46 16.01 -23.25 0.14
N GLY A 47 15.74 -23.18 -1.16
CA GLY A 47 16.75 -22.86 -2.17
C GLY A 47 17.11 -21.36 -2.16
N VAL A 48 18.35 -21.02 -2.56
CA VAL A 48 18.82 -19.64 -2.70
C VAL A 48 19.29 -19.44 -4.13
N THR A 49 18.71 -18.48 -4.83
CA THR A 49 19.00 -18.18 -6.24
C THR A 49 19.36 -16.71 -6.38
N VAL A 50 20.43 -16.40 -7.08
CA VAL A 50 20.78 -15.03 -7.47
C VAL A 50 20.06 -14.68 -8.77
N VAL A 51 19.48 -13.49 -8.84
CA VAL A 51 18.74 -13.00 -10.02
C VAL A 51 19.40 -11.72 -10.51
N ASP A 52 19.87 -11.74 -11.75
CA ASP A 52 20.48 -10.58 -12.38
C ASP A 52 19.45 -9.67 -13.03
N VAL A 53 19.46 -8.40 -12.61
CA VAL A 53 18.62 -7.32 -13.16
C VAL A 53 19.46 -6.20 -13.76
N SER A 54 20.64 -6.52 -14.24
CA SER A 54 21.54 -5.56 -14.89
C SER A 54 20.89 -4.92 -16.12
N THR A 55 21.08 -3.60 -16.24
CA THR A 55 20.55 -2.81 -17.36
C THR A 55 21.63 -2.33 -18.34
N SER A 56 22.91 -2.63 -18.09
CA SER A 56 24.02 -2.31 -19.00
C SER A 56 24.08 -3.28 -20.17
N LEU A 57 24.82 -2.92 -21.23
CA LEU A 57 25.03 -3.79 -22.40
C LEU A 57 25.99 -4.97 -22.12
N LYS A 58 26.72 -4.93 -21.00
CA LYS A 58 27.64 -6.02 -20.62
C LYS A 58 26.87 -7.27 -20.22
N GLU A 59 27.17 -8.39 -20.87
CA GLU A 59 26.63 -9.67 -20.42
C GLU A 59 27.38 -10.14 -19.17
N THR A 60 26.66 -10.57 -18.17
CA THR A 60 27.21 -11.24 -17.00
C THR A 60 27.30 -12.73 -17.32
N ASN A 61 28.50 -13.28 -17.29
CA ASN A 61 28.68 -14.71 -17.49
C ASN A 61 28.03 -15.48 -16.33
N SER A 62 27.32 -16.55 -16.65
CA SER A 62 26.73 -17.45 -15.65
C SER A 62 27.85 -17.99 -14.75
N CYS A 63 27.74 -17.77 -13.43
CA CYS A 63 28.63 -18.40 -12.47
C CYS A 63 28.18 -19.83 -12.22
N ALA A 64 29.07 -20.80 -12.40
CA ALA A 64 28.78 -22.22 -12.19
C ALA A 64 28.61 -22.60 -10.69
N ASP A 65 29.01 -21.71 -9.78
CA ASP A 65 29.16 -22.02 -8.35
C ASP A 65 27.86 -21.82 -7.53
N PHE A 66 26.82 -21.21 -8.09
CA PHE A 66 25.53 -20.98 -7.41
C PHE A 66 24.36 -20.90 -8.40
N ASP A 67 23.14 -21.12 -7.87
CA ASP A 67 21.92 -21.00 -8.66
C ASP A 67 21.76 -19.55 -9.17
N PHE A 68 21.72 -19.37 -10.47
CA PHE A 68 21.74 -18.04 -11.12
C PHE A 68 20.66 -17.94 -12.18
N VAL A 69 19.88 -16.88 -12.14
CA VAL A 69 18.93 -16.49 -13.18
C VAL A 69 19.51 -15.29 -13.93
N PRO A 70 19.92 -15.48 -15.19
CA PRO A 70 20.47 -14.38 -15.99
C PRO A 70 19.38 -13.38 -16.39
N ARG A 71 19.77 -12.12 -16.62
CA ARG A 71 18.84 -11.03 -17.00
C ARG A 71 17.96 -11.35 -18.21
N LYS A 72 18.45 -12.14 -19.16
CA LYS A 72 17.68 -12.56 -20.34
C LYS A 72 16.43 -13.36 -19.98
N ASP A 73 16.51 -14.17 -18.92
CA ASP A 73 15.38 -14.98 -18.44
C ASP A 73 14.36 -14.11 -17.70
N VAL A 74 14.81 -13.08 -16.98
CA VAL A 74 13.94 -12.06 -16.39
C VAL A 74 13.25 -11.25 -17.49
N LEU A 75 14.00 -10.77 -18.50
CA LEU A 75 13.47 -10.00 -19.62
C LEU A 75 12.48 -10.81 -20.47
N SER A 76 12.66 -12.13 -20.58
CA SER A 76 11.72 -13.00 -21.29
C SER A 76 10.31 -12.95 -20.71
N CYS A 77 10.16 -12.61 -19.41
CA CYS A 77 8.87 -12.45 -18.76
C CYS A 77 8.14 -11.16 -19.20
N TYR A 78 8.84 -10.19 -19.80
CA TYR A 78 8.24 -8.95 -20.29
C TYR A 78 7.75 -9.06 -21.74
N ALA A 79 8.22 -10.06 -22.51
CA ALA A 79 7.87 -10.22 -23.91
C ALA A 79 6.36 -10.36 -24.12
N ARG A 80 5.77 -9.44 -24.89
CA ARG A 80 4.37 -9.51 -25.33
C ARG A 80 4.31 -10.03 -26.76
N GLY A 81 3.53 -11.07 -27.00
CA GLY A 81 3.08 -11.39 -28.34
C GLY A 81 4.09 -12.06 -29.26
N GLY A 82 5.06 -12.86 -28.78
CA GLY A 82 5.93 -13.68 -29.62
C GLY A 82 7.26 -13.04 -30.02
N GLU A 83 7.62 -11.88 -29.50
CA GLU A 83 8.97 -11.33 -29.64
C GLU A 83 9.96 -12.15 -28.80
N SER A 84 10.96 -12.72 -29.43
CA SER A 84 11.86 -13.68 -28.81
C SER A 84 12.93 -13.08 -27.89
N VAL A 85 13.20 -11.79 -27.96
CA VAL A 85 14.20 -11.10 -27.11
C VAL A 85 13.87 -9.62 -26.99
N VAL A 86 13.64 -9.14 -25.76
CA VAL A 86 13.53 -7.71 -25.47
C VAL A 86 14.94 -7.13 -25.33
N GLN A 87 15.34 -6.25 -26.23
CA GLN A 87 16.58 -5.48 -26.11
C GLN A 87 16.32 -4.25 -25.23
N LEU A 88 17.22 -4.02 -24.26
CA LEU A 88 17.16 -2.82 -23.45
C LEU A 88 17.68 -1.62 -24.27
N PRO A 89 16.99 -0.46 -24.20
CA PRO A 89 17.48 0.76 -24.85
C PRO A 89 18.72 1.32 -24.13
N ASP A 90 19.48 2.17 -24.83
CA ASP A 90 20.65 2.86 -24.26
C ASP A 90 20.26 3.89 -23.17
N ASP A 91 19.03 4.41 -23.21
CA ASP A 91 18.52 5.29 -22.17
C ASP A 91 18.35 4.52 -20.86
N ARG A 92 19.12 4.94 -19.85
CA ARG A 92 19.15 4.29 -18.54
C ARG A 92 17.80 4.27 -17.84
N GLY A 93 17.02 5.35 -17.95
CA GLY A 93 15.71 5.44 -17.31
C GLY A 93 14.70 4.46 -17.90
N GLN A 94 14.67 4.39 -19.25
CA GLN A 94 13.82 3.45 -19.97
C GLN A 94 14.26 2.00 -19.73
N ALA A 95 15.55 1.72 -19.72
CA ALA A 95 16.09 0.37 -19.44
C ALA A 95 15.69 -0.09 -18.03
N ILE A 96 15.78 0.78 -17.03
CA ILE A 96 15.31 0.50 -15.66
C ILE A 96 13.81 0.24 -15.64
N ALA A 97 13.00 1.03 -16.35
CA ALA A 97 11.55 0.86 -16.39
C ALA A 97 11.12 -0.48 -17.01
N ILE A 98 11.78 -0.89 -18.10
CA ILE A 98 11.56 -2.19 -18.75
C ILE A 98 11.98 -3.34 -17.83
N MET A 99 13.17 -3.29 -17.25
CA MET A 99 13.66 -4.33 -16.34
C MET A 99 12.80 -4.44 -15.09
N ASN A 100 12.29 -3.32 -14.58
CA ASN A 100 11.34 -3.31 -13.45
C ASN A 100 10.07 -4.10 -13.78
N LYS A 101 9.45 -3.86 -14.94
CA LYS A 101 8.26 -4.59 -15.38
C LYS A 101 8.52 -6.08 -15.62
N ALA A 102 9.70 -6.38 -16.16
CA ALA A 102 10.14 -7.76 -16.35
C ALA A 102 10.29 -8.49 -15.00
N LEU A 103 10.98 -7.85 -14.04
CA LEU A 103 11.16 -8.38 -12.69
C LEU A 103 9.82 -8.54 -11.95
N GLU A 104 8.92 -7.56 -12.07
CA GLU A 104 7.57 -7.65 -11.50
C GLU A 104 6.83 -8.89 -12.01
N THR A 105 6.87 -9.12 -13.34
CA THR A 105 6.22 -10.28 -13.96
C THR A 105 6.87 -11.59 -13.53
N PHE A 106 8.20 -11.64 -13.49
CA PHE A 106 8.98 -12.77 -13.02
C PHE A 106 8.61 -13.16 -11.58
N LEU A 107 8.58 -12.18 -10.67
CA LEU A 107 8.27 -12.41 -9.27
C LEU A 107 6.81 -12.82 -9.04
N ARG A 108 5.86 -12.21 -9.76
CA ARG A 108 4.45 -12.61 -9.70
C ARG A 108 4.24 -14.04 -10.19
N LYS A 109 4.95 -14.45 -11.25
CA LYS A 109 4.91 -15.82 -11.73
C LYS A 109 5.44 -16.80 -10.68
N ALA A 110 6.62 -16.53 -10.11
CA ALA A 110 7.20 -17.35 -9.05
C ALA A 110 6.30 -17.45 -7.80
N ASN A 111 5.59 -16.37 -7.47
CA ASN A 111 4.61 -16.38 -6.39
C ASN A 111 3.37 -17.22 -6.74
N GLY A 112 2.85 -17.10 -7.97
CA GLY A 112 1.71 -17.89 -8.45
C GLY A 112 2.00 -19.38 -8.50
N GLU A 113 3.23 -19.76 -8.80
CA GLU A 113 3.74 -21.14 -8.78
C GLU A 113 4.08 -21.63 -7.35
N GLN A 114 3.88 -20.79 -6.32
CA GLN A 114 4.14 -21.09 -4.90
C GLN A 114 5.59 -21.45 -4.57
N ILE A 115 6.54 -21.12 -5.43
CA ILE A 115 7.96 -21.36 -5.20
C ILE A 115 8.65 -20.20 -4.46
N LEU A 116 8.02 -19.03 -4.38
CA LEU A 116 8.60 -17.83 -3.77
C LEU A 116 8.48 -17.85 -2.26
N ALA A 117 9.61 -18.02 -1.55
CA ALA A 117 9.70 -17.90 -0.09
C ALA A 117 10.00 -16.48 0.39
N GLY A 118 10.69 -15.67 -0.41
CA GLY A 118 11.02 -14.28 -0.11
C GLY A 118 11.99 -13.69 -1.11
N VAL A 119 12.16 -12.36 -1.04
CA VAL A 119 13.08 -11.59 -1.90
C VAL A 119 13.96 -10.67 -1.07
N ILE A 120 15.26 -10.69 -1.36
CA ILE A 120 16.23 -9.73 -0.82
C ILE A 120 17.03 -9.15 -1.96
N GLY A 121 17.26 -7.85 -1.96
CA GLY A 121 18.05 -7.20 -2.97
C GLY A 121 19.00 -6.16 -2.42
N LEU A 122 19.90 -5.66 -3.27
CA LEU A 122 20.82 -4.60 -2.90
C LEU A 122 21.03 -3.62 -4.05
N GLY A 123 21.21 -2.34 -3.71
CA GLY A 123 21.44 -1.33 -4.73
C GLY A 123 21.65 0.08 -4.20
N GLY A 124 22.21 0.92 -5.09
CA GLY A 124 22.16 2.38 -4.96
C GLY A 124 20.76 2.92 -5.32
N SER A 125 20.63 4.22 -5.56
CA SER A 125 19.33 4.86 -5.87
C SER A 125 18.57 4.21 -7.03
N GLY A 126 19.26 3.95 -8.17
CA GLY A 126 18.63 3.30 -9.33
C GLY A 126 18.24 1.84 -9.08
N GLY A 127 19.10 1.07 -8.40
CA GLY A 127 18.80 -0.31 -8.01
C GLY A 127 17.65 -0.36 -7.00
N THR A 128 17.64 0.52 -5.99
CA THR A 128 16.55 0.61 -5.03
C THR A 128 15.22 0.94 -5.71
N SER A 129 15.21 1.89 -6.65
CA SER A 129 14.01 2.24 -7.42
C SER A 129 13.48 1.06 -8.23
N LEU A 130 14.37 0.34 -8.94
CA LEU A 130 14.00 -0.84 -9.70
C LEU A 130 13.41 -1.94 -8.81
N LEU A 131 14.11 -2.28 -7.74
CA LEU A 131 13.73 -3.38 -6.86
C LEU A 131 12.47 -3.06 -6.05
N SER A 132 12.35 -1.84 -5.52
CA SER A 132 11.23 -1.47 -4.65
C SER A 132 9.88 -1.56 -5.37
N SER A 133 9.79 -1.10 -6.60
CA SER A 133 8.55 -1.19 -7.38
C SER A 133 8.16 -2.65 -7.63
N ALA A 134 9.12 -3.51 -8.03
CA ALA A 134 8.85 -4.93 -8.25
C ALA A 134 8.50 -5.67 -6.94
N PHE A 135 9.18 -5.38 -5.83
CA PHE A 135 8.92 -6.02 -4.55
C PHE A 135 7.57 -5.62 -3.96
N ARG A 136 7.14 -4.37 -4.14
CA ARG A 136 5.81 -3.92 -3.73
C ARG A 136 4.66 -4.61 -4.47
N SER A 137 4.92 -5.16 -5.65
CA SER A 137 3.91 -5.93 -6.39
C SER A 137 3.61 -7.30 -5.77
N LEU A 138 4.45 -7.77 -4.85
CA LEU A 138 4.24 -9.00 -4.11
C LEU A 138 3.26 -8.80 -2.95
N PRO A 139 2.43 -9.80 -2.64
CA PRO A 139 1.51 -9.76 -1.51
C PRO A 139 2.20 -9.42 -0.18
N ILE A 140 1.44 -8.78 0.72
CA ILE A 140 1.83 -8.61 2.12
C ILE A 140 2.07 -9.97 2.77
N GLY A 141 3.08 -10.06 3.63
CA GLY A 141 3.49 -11.28 4.30
C GLY A 141 4.58 -12.08 3.58
N ILE A 142 4.90 -11.78 2.30
CA ILE A 142 6.10 -12.30 1.66
C ILE A 142 7.30 -11.48 2.15
N PRO A 143 8.35 -12.07 2.76
CA PRO A 143 9.54 -11.36 3.17
C PRO A 143 10.21 -10.58 2.03
N LYS A 144 10.35 -9.27 2.20
CA LYS A 144 10.91 -8.33 1.21
C LYS A 144 11.91 -7.41 1.89
N VAL A 145 13.17 -7.47 1.48
CA VAL A 145 14.24 -6.65 2.03
C VAL A 145 15.07 -6.03 0.91
N ILE A 146 15.38 -4.74 0.99
CA ILE A 146 16.36 -4.10 0.09
C ILE A 146 17.44 -3.43 0.94
N ILE A 147 18.69 -3.84 0.72
CA ILE A 147 19.86 -3.17 1.29
C ILE A 147 20.17 -1.99 0.37
N SER A 148 20.09 -0.78 0.91
CA SER A 148 20.05 0.43 0.09
C SER A 148 20.94 1.55 0.62
N THR A 149 21.60 2.24 -0.30
CA THR A 149 22.37 3.46 0.02
C THR A 149 21.48 4.66 0.31
N VAL A 150 20.19 4.59 -0.03
CA VAL A 150 19.21 5.69 0.17
C VAL A 150 18.17 5.39 1.25
N ALA A 151 18.40 4.34 2.05
CA ALA A 151 17.45 3.92 3.10
C ALA A 151 17.35 4.90 4.29
N SER A 152 18.23 5.87 4.41
CA SER A 152 18.23 6.87 5.49
C SER A 152 17.61 8.22 5.12
N GLY A 153 17.09 8.36 3.90
CA GLY A 153 16.49 9.61 3.40
C GLY A 153 14.96 9.55 3.28
N GLN A 154 14.42 10.21 2.27
CA GLN A 154 13.00 10.15 1.92
C GLN A 154 12.68 8.80 1.30
N THR A 155 12.08 7.91 2.09
CA THR A 155 11.86 6.50 1.72
C THR A 155 10.44 6.19 1.28
N GLU A 156 9.51 7.12 1.44
CA GLU A 156 8.10 6.93 1.14
C GLU A 156 7.86 6.43 -0.31
N SER A 157 8.55 7.02 -1.29
CA SER A 157 8.44 6.63 -2.70
C SER A 157 8.89 5.20 -2.98
N TYR A 158 9.80 4.67 -2.16
CA TYR A 158 10.28 3.29 -2.28
C TYR A 158 9.39 2.29 -1.53
N ILE A 159 8.96 2.60 -0.32
CA ILE A 159 8.18 1.70 0.53
C ILE A 159 6.69 1.72 0.14
N GLY A 160 6.14 2.92 -0.11
CA GLY A 160 4.70 3.10 -0.33
C GLY A 160 3.89 2.55 0.83
N THR A 161 2.95 1.68 0.53
CA THR A 161 2.04 1.00 1.48
C THR A 161 2.42 -0.47 1.75
N SER A 162 3.59 -0.91 1.25
CA SER A 162 4.07 -2.30 1.37
C SER A 162 4.76 -2.57 2.72
N ASP A 163 4.82 -3.84 3.09
CA ASP A 163 5.64 -4.37 4.19
C ASP A 163 7.12 -4.56 3.79
N LEU A 164 7.61 -3.77 2.82
CA LEU A 164 8.99 -3.76 2.37
C LEU A 164 9.92 -3.17 3.44
N VAL A 165 10.97 -3.89 3.79
CA VAL A 165 12.01 -3.42 4.70
C VAL A 165 13.17 -2.84 3.89
N LEU A 166 13.51 -1.56 4.15
CA LEU A 166 14.76 -0.95 3.68
C LEU A 166 15.82 -1.09 4.76
N PHE A 167 16.94 -1.70 4.40
CA PHE A 167 18.09 -1.88 5.29
C PHE A 167 19.21 -0.92 4.87
N PRO A 168 19.63 0.04 5.71
CA PRO A 168 20.70 0.98 5.36
C PRO A 168 22.04 0.26 5.09
N SER A 169 22.65 0.55 3.95
CA SER A 169 23.96 -0.01 3.62
C SER A 169 25.11 0.63 4.40
N VAL A 170 24.87 1.80 5.01
CA VAL A 170 25.81 2.64 5.74
C VAL A 170 26.92 3.21 4.87
N VAL A 171 27.54 2.37 4.06
CA VAL A 171 28.54 2.75 3.03
C VAL A 171 27.97 2.46 1.64
N ASP A 172 28.60 3.00 0.61
CA ASP A 172 28.23 2.64 -0.76
C ASP A 172 28.45 1.14 -1.03
N ILE A 173 27.60 0.57 -1.88
CA ILE A 173 27.67 -0.83 -2.29
C ILE A 173 28.63 -0.90 -3.48
N CYS A 174 29.92 -0.92 -3.18
CA CYS A 174 31.02 -0.91 -4.15
C CYS A 174 32.19 -1.73 -3.58
N GLY A 175 32.14 -3.03 -3.80
CA GLY A 175 33.11 -3.98 -3.28
C GLY A 175 32.83 -4.42 -1.83
N ILE A 176 33.45 -5.55 -1.48
CA ILE A 176 33.33 -6.15 -0.14
C ILE A 176 34.42 -5.59 0.79
N ASN A 177 34.00 -4.92 1.86
CA ASN A 177 34.87 -4.36 2.88
C ASN A 177 34.39 -4.76 4.30
N SER A 178 35.08 -4.35 5.33
CA SER A 178 34.76 -4.71 6.73
C SER A 178 33.36 -4.26 7.16
N VAL A 179 32.92 -3.06 6.72
CA VAL A 179 31.59 -2.52 7.05
C VAL A 179 30.50 -3.22 6.23
N SER A 180 30.69 -3.32 4.90
CA SER A 180 29.71 -3.98 4.05
C SER A 180 29.50 -5.45 4.42
N LYS A 181 30.56 -6.18 4.86
CA LYS A 181 30.43 -7.55 5.39
C LYS A 181 29.47 -7.61 6.58
N VAL A 182 29.63 -6.73 7.56
CA VAL A 182 28.76 -6.71 8.75
C VAL A 182 27.31 -6.39 8.36
N VAL A 183 27.12 -5.37 7.53
CA VAL A 183 25.76 -4.94 7.12
C VAL A 183 25.06 -6.01 6.31
N LEU A 184 25.73 -6.57 5.29
CA LEU A 184 25.17 -7.64 4.45
C LEU A 184 24.87 -8.90 5.25
N SER A 185 25.73 -9.25 6.21
CA SER A 185 25.50 -10.38 7.12
C SER A 185 24.28 -10.18 8.00
N ASN A 186 24.14 -9.01 8.62
CA ASN A 186 23.00 -8.69 9.47
C ASN A 186 21.68 -8.69 8.66
N ALA A 187 21.67 -8.06 7.49
CA ALA A 187 20.50 -8.05 6.61
C ALA A 187 20.12 -9.46 6.14
N GLY A 188 21.12 -10.28 5.76
CA GLY A 188 20.91 -11.66 5.33
C GLY A 188 20.35 -12.54 6.46
N ALA A 189 20.88 -12.40 7.69
CA ALA A 189 20.38 -13.12 8.85
C ALA A 189 18.94 -12.74 9.22
N ALA A 190 18.65 -11.43 9.24
CA ALA A 190 17.31 -10.92 9.49
C ALA A 190 16.30 -11.45 8.44
N PHE A 191 16.67 -11.38 7.16
CA PHE A 191 15.84 -11.90 6.06
C PHE A 191 15.60 -13.41 6.18
N ALA A 192 16.63 -14.20 6.48
CA ALA A 192 16.49 -15.64 6.69
C ALA A 192 15.54 -15.96 7.84
N GLY A 193 15.60 -15.19 8.94
CA GLY A 193 14.65 -15.32 10.05
C GLY A 193 13.21 -15.01 9.64
N MET A 194 12.98 -13.95 8.84
CA MET A 194 11.65 -13.62 8.29
C MET A 194 11.10 -14.76 7.43
N VAL A 195 11.94 -15.36 6.57
CA VAL A 195 11.55 -16.48 5.68
C VAL A 195 11.15 -17.70 6.50
N VAL A 196 11.97 -18.10 7.47
CA VAL A 196 11.69 -19.27 8.32
C VAL A 196 10.42 -19.05 9.14
N GLY A 197 10.30 -17.89 9.81
CA GLY A 197 9.11 -17.56 10.59
C GLY A 197 7.82 -17.59 9.77
N ARG A 198 7.85 -17.10 8.52
CA ARG A 198 6.70 -17.19 7.61
C ARG A 198 6.35 -18.64 7.25
N LEU A 199 7.36 -19.44 6.91
CA LEU A 199 7.13 -20.85 6.51
C LEU A 199 6.63 -21.71 7.68
N GLU A 200 7.05 -21.43 8.90
CA GLU A 200 6.56 -22.09 10.12
C GLU A 200 5.11 -21.67 10.43
N SER A 201 4.84 -20.36 10.42
CA SER A 201 3.50 -19.83 10.68
C SER A 201 2.45 -20.31 9.68
N SER A 202 2.83 -20.54 8.41
CA SER A 202 1.91 -21.06 7.40
C SER A 202 1.51 -22.52 7.63
N LYS A 203 2.22 -23.27 8.47
CA LYS A 203 1.82 -24.64 8.89
C LYS A 203 0.86 -24.64 10.06
N GLU A 204 1.02 -23.69 10.98
CA GLU A 204 0.26 -23.68 12.24
C GLU A 204 -1.06 -22.90 12.15
N HIS A 205 -1.12 -21.91 11.26
CA HIS A 205 -2.29 -21.05 11.12
C HIS A 205 -2.60 -20.79 9.64
N SER A 206 -3.80 -21.14 9.22
CA SER A 206 -4.46 -20.36 8.17
C SER A 206 -4.46 -18.90 8.65
N ILE A 207 -3.71 -18.02 7.98
CA ILE A 207 -3.58 -16.57 8.31
C ILE A 207 -4.95 -15.87 8.36
N THR A 208 -5.97 -16.49 7.77
CA THR A 208 -7.35 -16.00 7.85
C THR A 208 -8.00 -16.56 9.12
N THR A 209 -8.35 -15.70 10.03
CA THR A 209 -9.16 -16.04 11.23
C THR A 209 -10.53 -16.62 10.87
N GLY A 210 -10.83 -16.77 9.59
CA GLY A 210 -12.16 -17.15 9.06
C GLY A 210 -13.22 -16.07 9.30
N LYS A 211 -12.84 -14.93 9.89
CA LYS A 211 -13.73 -13.79 10.13
C LYS A 211 -13.78 -12.89 8.90
N PHE A 212 -14.96 -12.35 8.64
CA PHE A 212 -15.12 -11.32 7.62
C PHE A 212 -14.42 -10.03 8.09
N THR A 213 -13.43 -9.57 7.31
CA THR A 213 -12.59 -8.43 7.66
C THR A 213 -13.06 -7.15 6.97
N ILE A 214 -13.24 -6.11 7.75
CA ILE A 214 -13.74 -4.80 7.30
C ILE A 214 -12.65 -3.74 7.46
N GLY A 215 -12.34 -3.03 6.36
CA GLY A 215 -11.50 -1.83 6.38
C GLY A 215 -12.30 -0.62 6.86
N VAL A 216 -11.73 0.18 7.76
CA VAL A 216 -12.37 1.39 8.30
C VAL A 216 -11.39 2.55 8.25
N THR A 217 -11.76 3.67 7.62
CA THR A 217 -10.95 4.90 7.65
C THR A 217 -11.25 5.75 8.87
N MET A 218 -10.22 6.36 9.44
CA MET A 218 -10.28 7.19 10.65
C MET A 218 -9.42 8.44 10.51
N PHE A 219 -9.86 9.51 11.16
CA PHE A 219 -9.04 10.69 11.44
C PHE A 219 -9.31 11.17 12.87
N GLY A 220 -8.42 12.00 13.46
CA GLY A 220 -8.58 12.44 14.85
C GLY A 220 -9.98 12.96 15.19
N VAL A 221 -10.55 13.75 14.29
CA VAL A 221 -11.88 14.37 14.46
C VAL A 221 -13.07 13.45 14.19
N THR A 222 -12.86 12.23 13.71
CA THR A 222 -13.89 11.19 13.51
C THR A 222 -13.72 9.99 14.46
N THR A 223 -12.67 9.98 15.28
CA THR A 223 -12.31 8.88 16.19
C THR A 223 -13.48 8.39 17.05
N PRO A 224 -14.32 9.25 17.68
CA PRO A 224 -15.43 8.76 18.49
C PRO A 224 -16.44 7.91 17.71
N CYS A 225 -16.74 8.31 16.47
CA CYS A 225 -17.63 7.56 15.58
C CYS A 225 -17.00 6.19 15.22
N VAL A 226 -15.74 6.20 14.80
CA VAL A 226 -15.03 4.97 14.39
C VAL A 226 -14.90 3.98 15.55
N ASN A 227 -14.61 4.45 16.77
CA ASN A 227 -14.50 3.57 17.93
C ASN A 227 -15.83 2.88 18.24
N ALA A 228 -16.93 3.62 18.21
CA ALA A 228 -18.25 3.03 18.45
C ALA A 228 -18.65 2.04 17.34
N VAL A 229 -18.28 2.32 16.07
CA VAL A 229 -18.47 1.37 14.95
C VAL A 229 -17.66 0.11 15.17
N LYS A 230 -16.38 0.22 15.54
CA LYS A 230 -15.50 -0.93 15.84
C LYS A 230 -16.06 -1.82 16.94
N GLU A 231 -16.49 -1.22 18.05
CA GLU A 231 -17.09 -1.96 19.16
C GLU A 231 -18.34 -2.74 18.72
N ARG A 232 -19.14 -2.13 17.85
CA ARG A 232 -20.33 -2.80 17.33
C ARG A 232 -19.97 -3.94 16.40
N LEU A 233 -19.06 -3.73 15.45
CA LEU A 233 -18.63 -4.76 14.53
C LEU A 233 -17.96 -5.94 15.25
N ALA A 234 -17.16 -5.67 16.28
CA ALA A 234 -16.54 -6.71 17.09
C ALA A 234 -17.58 -7.60 17.79
N LYS A 235 -18.68 -7.00 18.34
CA LYS A 235 -19.81 -7.74 18.93
C LYS A 235 -20.55 -8.61 17.92
N GLU A 236 -20.56 -8.23 16.64
CA GLU A 236 -21.16 -8.99 15.54
C GLU A 236 -20.19 -10.05 14.94
N GLY A 237 -18.96 -10.15 15.46
CA GLY A 237 -17.97 -11.15 15.05
C GLY A 237 -17.08 -10.75 13.89
N TYR A 238 -17.14 -9.50 13.40
CA TYR A 238 -16.26 -8.98 12.35
C TYR A 238 -14.87 -8.65 12.88
N GLU A 239 -13.85 -8.82 12.04
CA GLU A 239 -12.54 -8.23 12.23
C GLU A 239 -12.51 -6.83 11.60
N THR A 240 -11.85 -5.87 12.25
CA THR A 240 -11.75 -4.50 11.72
C THR A 240 -10.29 -4.06 11.61
N LEU A 241 -9.89 -3.61 10.42
CA LEU A 241 -8.62 -2.96 10.17
C LEU A 241 -8.85 -1.45 10.05
N VAL A 242 -8.18 -0.65 10.87
CA VAL A 242 -8.37 0.80 10.89
C VAL A 242 -7.20 1.49 10.22
N PHE A 243 -7.51 2.41 9.30
CA PHE A 243 -6.55 3.15 8.51
C PHE A 243 -6.67 4.64 8.81
N HIS A 244 -5.55 5.29 9.14
CA HIS A 244 -5.53 6.72 9.36
C HIS A 244 -5.57 7.45 8.02
N ALA A 245 -6.64 8.24 7.78
CA ALA A 245 -6.90 8.91 6.49
C ALA A 245 -5.96 10.11 6.29
N THR A 246 -4.71 9.83 5.92
CA THR A 246 -3.61 10.79 5.73
C THR A 246 -2.97 10.69 4.34
N GLY A 247 -3.73 10.27 3.33
CA GLY A 247 -3.25 9.99 1.97
C GLY A 247 -2.66 8.57 1.84
N VAL A 248 -1.80 8.20 2.77
CA VAL A 248 -1.19 6.86 2.81
C VAL A 248 -2.19 5.80 3.31
N GLY A 249 -3.03 6.15 4.28
CA GLY A 249 -3.95 5.19 4.91
C GLY A 249 -5.04 4.70 3.96
N GLY A 250 -5.64 5.58 3.17
CA GLY A 250 -6.62 5.19 2.15
C GLY A 250 -6.00 4.28 1.09
N ARG A 251 -4.78 4.56 0.62
CA ARG A 251 -4.04 3.69 -0.29
C ARG A 251 -3.75 2.32 0.32
N ALA A 252 -3.27 2.29 1.58
CA ALA A 252 -2.97 1.05 2.28
C ALA A 252 -4.22 0.16 2.40
N MET A 253 -5.36 0.75 2.73
CA MET A 253 -6.64 0.04 2.76
C MET A 253 -6.98 -0.55 1.38
N GLU A 254 -6.87 0.24 0.32
CA GLU A 254 -7.18 -0.22 -1.04
C GLU A 254 -6.21 -1.28 -1.53
N ASP A 255 -4.93 -1.24 -1.16
CA ASP A 255 -3.98 -2.29 -1.50
C ASP A 255 -4.30 -3.61 -0.78
N LEU A 256 -4.78 -3.56 0.47
CA LEU A 256 -5.28 -4.75 1.17
C LEU A 256 -6.60 -5.28 0.58
N VAL A 257 -7.44 -4.41 0.04
CA VAL A 257 -8.62 -4.81 -0.76
C VAL A 257 -8.17 -5.55 -2.03
N ARG A 258 -7.21 -4.99 -2.78
CA ARG A 258 -6.64 -5.67 -3.97
C ARG A 258 -6.05 -7.03 -3.62
N GLY A 259 -5.38 -7.13 -2.47
CA GLY A 259 -4.80 -8.36 -1.94
C GLY A 259 -5.80 -9.38 -1.40
N GLY A 260 -7.09 -9.03 -1.27
CA GLY A 260 -8.14 -9.91 -0.77
C GLY A 260 -8.17 -10.06 0.77
N PHE A 261 -7.42 -9.23 1.51
CA PHE A 261 -7.42 -9.22 2.98
C PHE A 261 -8.66 -8.53 3.57
N ILE A 262 -9.31 -7.66 2.80
CA ILE A 262 -10.50 -6.90 3.20
C ILE A 262 -11.66 -7.31 2.30
N GLN A 263 -12.79 -7.69 2.89
CA GLN A 263 -14.00 -8.15 2.19
C GLN A 263 -15.14 -7.12 2.20
N GLY A 264 -15.01 -6.04 2.98
CA GLY A 264 -15.96 -4.92 2.99
C GLY A 264 -15.29 -3.66 3.52
N VAL A 265 -15.77 -2.49 3.15
CA VAL A 265 -15.20 -1.20 3.55
C VAL A 265 -16.25 -0.30 4.17
N LEU A 266 -15.90 0.30 5.31
CA LEU A 266 -16.57 1.45 5.92
C LEU A 266 -15.64 2.66 5.79
N ASP A 267 -15.79 3.41 4.71
CA ASP A 267 -15.02 4.62 4.45
C ASP A 267 -15.69 5.81 5.14
N ILE A 268 -15.49 5.89 6.46
CA ILE A 268 -16.14 6.91 7.32
C ILE A 268 -15.49 8.28 7.13
N THR A 269 -14.18 8.30 6.83
CA THR A 269 -13.36 9.51 6.82
C THR A 269 -12.71 9.68 5.45
N THR A 270 -13.20 10.65 4.71
CA THR A 270 -12.80 10.91 3.32
C THR A 270 -12.03 12.24 3.15
N THR A 271 -11.43 12.77 4.22
CA THR A 271 -10.64 14.02 4.20
C THR A 271 -9.55 14.05 3.14
N GLU A 272 -9.00 12.88 2.77
CA GLU A 272 -8.01 12.73 1.70
C GLU A 272 -8.48 13.28 0.34
N VAL A 273 -9.81 13.25 0.10
CA VAL A 273 -10.44 13.82 -1.11
C VAL A 273 -10.39 15.35 -1.06
N ALA A 274 -10.61 15.95 0.12
CA ALA A 274 -10.50 17.40 0.28
C ALA A 274 -9.08 17.88 -0.02
N ASP A 275 -8.09 17.18 0.53
CA ASP A 275 -6.68 17.46 0.28
C ASP A 275 -6.30 17.28 -1.19
N TYR A 276 -6.79 16.25 -1.85
CA TYR A 276 -6.56 16.02 -3.28
C TYR A 276 -7.10 17.15 -4.16
N VAL A 277 -8.32 17.60 -3.89
CA VAL A 277 -8.99 18.62 -4.71
C VAL A 277 -8.44 20.02 -4.49
N VAL A 278 -7.98 20.33 -3.27
CA VAL A 278 -7.54 21.67 -2.87
C VAL A 278 -6.01 21.82 -2.84
N GLY A 279 -5.28 20.72 -2.67
CA GLY A 279 -3.83 20.71 -2.61
C GLY A 279 -3.28 20.61 -1.18
N GLY A 280 -3.97 19.90 -0.29
CA GLY A 280 -3.48 19.59 1.05
C GLY A 280 -2.39 18.52 1.04
N VAL A 281 -1.70 18.37 2.17
CA VAL A 281 -0.53 17.47 2.31
C VAL A 281 -0.90 16.01 2.57
N MET A 282 -2.16 15.72 2.87
CA MET A 282 -2.66 14.37 3.12
C MET A 282 -3.56 13.87 1.97
N ALA A 283 -3.22 14.27 0.74
CA ALA A 283 -4.02 13.97 -0.44
C ALA A 283 -4.02 12.48 -0.81
N CYS A 284 -5.19 11.97 -1.20
CA CYS A 284 -5.26 10.77 -2.01
C CYS A 284 -4.77 11.06 -3.44
N ASP A 285 -4.88 10.08 -4.32
CA ASP A 285 -4.73 10.29 -5.76
C ASP A 285 -6.05 10.05 -6.51
N SER A 286 -6.01 10.18 -7.83
CA SER A 286 -7.18 10.00 -8.68
C SER A 286 -7.76 8.58 -8.67
N SER A 287 -7.04 7.58 -8.16
CA SER A 287 -7.49 6.18 -8.07
C SER A 287 -8.27 5.85 -6.80
N ARG A 288 -8.48 6.84 -5.91
CA ARG A 288 -9.22 6.66 -4.67
C ARG A 288 -10.60 6.04 -4.92
N PHE A 289 -10.94 5.00 -4.18
CA PHE A 289 -12.10 4.10 -4.29
C PHE A 289 -12.01 3.03 -5.39
N ASP A 290 -11.12 3.14 -6.37
CA ASP A 290 -11.09 2.26 -7.54
C ASP A 290 -10.91 0.78 -7.16
N ALA A 291 -10.02 0.46 -6.20
CA ALA A 291 -9.81 -0.93 -5.78
C ALA A 291 -11.06 -1.58 -5.19
N ILE A 292 -11.85 -0.83 -4.43
CA ILE A 292 -13.08 -1.31 -3.79
C ILE A 292 -14.12 -1.64 -4.87
N LEU A 293 -14.25 -0.73 -5.85
CA LEU A 293 -15.19 -0.86 -6.96
C LEU A 293 -14.80 -1.99 -7.93
N GLU A 294 -13.51 -2.11 -8.26
CA GLU A 294 -12.95 -3.18 -9.10
C GLU A 294 -13.14 -4.57 -8.47
N LYS A 295 -12.89 -4.69 -7.17
CA LYS A 295 -13.08 -5.94 -6.43
C LYS A 295 -14.55 -6.23 -6.12
N LYS A 296 -15.44 -5.29 -6.37
CA LYS A 296 -16.89 -5.42 -6.18
C LYS A 296 -17.27 -5.83 -4.75
N ILE A 297 -16.51 -5.36 -3.76
CA ILE A 297 -16.83 -5.59 -2.36
C ILE A 297 -17.82 -4.54 -1.85
N PRO A 298 -18.60 -4.83 -0.80
CA PRO A 298 -19.52 -3.87 -0.20
C PRO A 298 -18.80 -2.61 0.31
N LEU A 299 -19.36 -1.44 0.00
CA LEU A 299 -18.85 -0.14 0.45
C LEU A 299 -19.93 0.63 1.19
N VAL A 300 -19.64 1.04 2.42
CA VAL A 300 -20.38 2.10 3.11
C VAL A 300 -19.47 3.33 3.18
N LEU A 301 -19.87 4.42 2.54
CA LEU A 301 -19.11 5.66 2.51
C LEU A 301 -19.78 6.75 3.33
N SER A 302 -19.02 7.54 4.08
CA SER A 302 -19.46 8.78 4.67
C SER A 302 -18.51 9.93 4.33
N VAL A 303 -18.99 11.15 4.51
CA VAL A 303 -18.27 12.40 4.18
C VAL A 303 -17.52 12.97 5.39
N GLY A 304 -17.06 12.11 6.29
CA GLY A 304 -16.36 12.52 7.50
C GLY A 304 -15.09 13.30 7.22
N ALA A 305 -14.92 14.41 7.93
CA ALA A 305 -13.79 15.34 7.85
C ALA A 305 -13.54 15.97 6.44
N LEU A 306 -14.59 16.12 5.62
CA LEU A 306 -14.54 16.95 4.40
C LEU A 306 -14.72 18.45 4.70
N ASP A 307 -14.92 18.81 5.96
CA ASP A 307 -14.92 20.21 6.44
C ASP A 307 -13.52 20.82 6.53
N MET A 308 -12.46 20.05 6.26
CA MET A 308 -11.08 20.51 6.38
C MET A 308 -10.17 20.06 5.26
N VAL A 309 -9.11 20.88 5.02
CA VAL A 309 -7.92 20.55 4.24
C VAL A 309 -6.72 20.60 5.18
N ASN A 310 -5.81 19.64 5.06
CA ASN A 310 -4.68 19.48 5.96
C ASN A 310 -3.41 20.09 5.34
N PHE A 311 -2.71 20.90 6.14
CA PHE A 311 -1.41 21.48 5.81
C PHE A 311 -0.39 21.13 6.91
N GLY A 312 0.89 21.35 6.61
CA GLY A 312 1.96 21.28 7.59
C GLY A 312 1.89 22.41 8.63
N PRO A 313 3.04 22.81 9.21
CA PRO A 313 3.11 23.97 10.09
C PRO A 313 2.45 25.20 9.45
N LYS A 314 1.81 26.04 10.25
CA LYS A 314 1.08 27.24 9.77
C LYS A 314 1.88 28.10 8.80
N THR A 315 3.19 28.17 8.99
CA THR A 315 4.12 28.91 8.12
C THR A 315 4.26 28.33 6.71
N THR A 316 3.83 27.08 6.50
CA THR A 316 3.90 26.38 5.19
C THR A 316 2.60 26.48 4.41
N ILE A 317 1.56 27.10 4.97
CA ILE A 317 0.27 27.29 4.27
C ILE A 317 0.50 28.22 3.07
N PRO A 318 0.05 27.83 1.86
CA PRO A 318 0.18 28.65 0.66
C PRO A 318 -0.40 30.05 0.84
N PRO A 319 0.22 31.08 0.24
CA PRO A 319 -0.19 32.48 0.41
C PRO A 319 -1.67 32.74 0.10
N GLU A 320 -2.22 32.08 -0.89
CA GLU A 320 -3.63 32.17 -1.31
C GLU A 320 -4.63 31.71 -0.24
N PHE A 321 -4.16 30.91 0.74
CA PHE A 321 -5.01 30.37 1.82
C PHE A 321 -4.81 31.07 3.16
N GLN A 322 -3.87 31.99 3.30
CA GLN A 322 -3.55 32.65 4.57
C GLN A 322 -4.73 33.43 5.18
N GLN A 323 -5.66 33.90 4.35
CA GLN A 323 -6.86 34.63 4.80
C GLN A 323 -8.06 33.70 5.13
N ARG A 324 -7.87 32.40 4.94
CA ARG A 324 -8.89 31.40 5.24
C ARG A 324 -8.97 31.12 6.75
N LYS A 325 -10.06 30.49 7.15
CA LYS A 325 -10.23 30.03 8.54
C LYS A 325 -9.31 28.85 8.82
N ILE A 326 -8.27 29.07 9.60
CA ILE A 326 -7.24 28.09 9.95
C ILE A 326 -7.38 27.71 11.43
N HIS A 327 -7.34 26.43 11.71
CA HIS A 327 -7.24 25.85 13.05
C HIS A 327 -5.86 25.18 13.19
N GLU A 328 -5.04 25.66 14.12
CA GLU A 328 -3.74 25.05 14.43
C GLU A 328 -3.99 23.83 15.33
N HIS A 329 -3.93 22.63 14.74
CA HIS A 329 -4.13 21.39 15.47
C HIS A 329 -2.94 21.10 16.41
N ASN A 330 -1.72 21.32 15.90
CA ASN A 330 -0.46 21.29 16.64
C ASN A 330 0.63 22.02 15.83
N GLU A 331 1.86 22.03 16.34
CA GLU A 331 2.99 22.73 15.68
C GLU A 331 3.29 22.25 14.25
N GLN A 332 2.93 21.00 13.92
CA GLN A 332 3.23 20.36 12.65
C GLN A 332 2.02 20.25 11.71
N VAL A 333 0.81 20.50 12.19
CA VAL A 333 -0.43 20.31 11.44
C VAL A 333 -1.38 21.48 11.63
N SER A 334 -1.77 22.06 10.51
CA SER A 334 -2.79 23.12 10.42
C SER A 334 -3.95 22.63 9.56
N LEU A 335 -5.16 22.93 9.98
CA LEU A 335 -6.39 22.58 9.29
C LEU A 335 -7.04 23.84 8.73
N MET A 336 -7.47 23.80 7.48
CA MET A 336 -8.18 24.90 6.82
C MET A 336 -9.62 24.52 6.56
N ARG A 337 -10.58 25.34 6.98
CA ARG A 337 -12.01 25.12 6.71
C ARG A 337 -12.30 25.16 5.20
N THR A 338 -13.01 24.16 4.71
CA THR A 338 -13.46 24.08 3.31
C THR A 338 -14.65 24.99 3.03
N THR A 339 -14.78 25.44 1.78
CA THR A 339 -15.84 26.35 1.31
C THR A 339 -16.97 25.59 0.63
N VAL A 340 -18.10 26.26 0.41
CA VAL A 340 -19.22 25.77 -0.42
C VAL A 340 -18.74 25.33 -1.81
N GLY A 341 -17.88 26.13 -2.48
CA GLY A 341 -17.38 25.79 -3.80
C GLY A 341 -16.45 24.57 -3.83
N GLU A 342 -15.65 24.39 -2.82
CA GLU A 342 -14.80 23.21 -2.66
C GLU A 342 -15.64 21.97 -2.36
N ASN A 343 -16.64 22.06 -1.51
CA ASN A 343 -17.56 20.98 -1.19
C ASN A 343 -18.33 20.45 -2.40
N LYS A 344 -18.70 21.32 -3.35
CA LYS A 344 -19.27 20.90 -4.64
C LYS A 344 -18.30 20.05 -5.45
N LYS A 345 -17.00 20.41 -5.46
CA LYS A 345 -15.97 19.64 -6.17
C LYS A 345 -15.74 18.27 -5.50
N PHE A 346 -15.78 18.21 -4.18
CA PHE A 346 -15.68 16.92 -3.44
C PHE A 346 -16.85 16.01 -3.77
N ALA A 347 -18.07 16.55 -3.76
CA ALA A 347 -19.28 15.82 -4.14
C ALA A 347 -19.17 15.28 -5.58
N ALA A 348 -18.69 16.09 -6.52
CA ALA A 348 -18.51 15.68 -7.91
C ALA A 348 -17.47 14.55 -8.04
N PHE A 349 -16.32 14.65 -7.39
CA PHE A 349 -15.29 13.60 -7.39
C PHE A 349 -15.83 12.27 -6.84
N ILE A 350 -16.51 12.32 -5.69
CA ILE A 350 -17.07 11.12 -5.05
C ILE A 350 -18.16 10.50 -5.93
N ALA A 351 -19.10 11.32 -6.43
CA ALA A 351 -20.19 10.83 -7.25
C ALA A 351 -19.71 10.21 -8.58
N GLU A 352 -18.71 10.81 -9.24
CA GLU A 352 -18.09 10.26 -10.46
C GLU A 352 -17.57 8.84 -10.24
N LYS A 353 -16.97 8.58 -9.08
CA LYS A 353 -16.47 7.25 -8.73
C LYS A 353 -17.62 6.29 -8.41
N LEU A 354 -18.52 6.69 -7.52
CA LEU A 354 -19.59 5.81 -7.03
C LEU A 354 -20.61 5.45 -8.13
N ASN A 355 -20.86 6.33 -9.08
CA ASN A 355 -21.77 6.04 -10.23
C ASN A 355 -21.22 4.92 -11.14
N LYS A 356 -19.91 4.62 -11.06
CA LYS A 356 -19.29 3.47 -11.76
C LYS A 356 -19.43 2.14 -11.00
N ALA A 357 -19.98 2.17 -9.79
CA ALA A 357 -20.08 0.99 -8.94
C ALA A 357 -20.96 -0.10 -9.56
N SER A 358 -20.46 -1.34 -9.52
CA SER A 358 -21.22 -2.54 -9.89
C SER A 358 -21.50 -3.44 -8.68
N SER A 359 -21.10 -3.03 -7.49
CA SER A 359 -21.34 -3.65 -6.19
C SER A 359 -22.29 -2.83 -5.34
N SER A 360 -22.69 -3.37 -4.18
CA SER A 360 -23.51 -2.64 -3.22
C SER A 360 -22.74 -1.46 -2.61
N VAL A 361 -23.28 -0.26 -2.77
CA VAL A 361 -22.77 0.98 -2.17
C VAL A 361 -23.86 1.63 -1.34
N CYS A 362 -23.51 2.04 -0.13
CA CYS A 362 -24.35 2.83 0.74
C CYS A 362 -23.65 4.14 1.12
N VAL A 363 -24.29 5.28 0.92
CA VAL A 363 -23.73 6.59 1.26
C VAL A 363 -24.44 7.15 2.48
N CYS A 364 -23.70 7.33 3.57
CA CYS A 364 -24.20 7.87 4.84
C CYS A 364 -23.88 9.37 4.91
N LEU A 365 -24.89 10.22 4.86
CA LEU A 365 -24.77 11.68 4.91
C LEU A 365 -25.15 12.20 6.32
N PRO A 366 -24.17 12.70 7.12
CA PRO A 366 -24.44 13.25 8.44
C PRO A 366 -25.10 14.64 8.32
N GLU A 367 -26.21 14.85 9.06
CA GLU A 367 -26.94 16.13 9.03
C GLU A 367 -26.43 17.15 10.05
N LYS A 368 -25.66 16.72 11.06
CA LYS A 368 -25.26 17.57 12.20
C LYS A 368 -23.77 17.85 12.27
N GLY A 369 -23.13 17.91 11.10
CA GLY A 369 -21.70 18.11 10.96
C GLY A 369 -20.93 16.84 10.61
N VAL A 370 -19.82 17.02 9.93
CA VAL A 370 -19.01 15.93 9.35
C VAL A 370 -17.74 15.63 10.17
N SER A 371 -17.48 16.42 11.21
CA SER A 371 -16.35 16.22 12.14
C SER A 371 -16.62 16.76 13.53
N ALA A 372 -15.69 16.51 14.45
CA ALA A 372 -15.76 17.10 15.80
C ALA A 372 -15.57 18.65 15.80
N LEU A 373 -15.00 19.21 14.73
CA LEU A 373 -14.84 20.66 14.55
C LEU A 373 -16.03 21.30 13.83
N ASP A 374 -16.88 20.53 13.15
CA ASP A 374 -18.07 20.97 12.44
C ASP A 374 -19.34 20.76 13.29
N ALA A 375 -19.37 21.40 14.45
CA ALA A 375 -20.50 21.34 15.38
C ALA A 375 -20.80 22.73 15.94
N PRO A 376 -22.03 23.02 16.39
CA PRO A 376 -22.36 24.31 16.98
C PRO A 376 -21.37 24.75 18.06
N GLY A 377 -20.81 25.96 17.89
CA GLY A 377 -19.83 26.52 18.81
C GLY A 377 -18.39 26.03 18.61
N LYS A 378 -18.11 25.28 17.56
CA LYS A 378 -16.77 24.82 17.16
C LYS A 378 -16.23 25.64 16.00
N ASP A 379 -14.88 25.57 15.82
CA ASP A 379 -14.16 26.41 14.88
C ASP A 379 -14.63 26.27 13.42
N PHE A 380 -14.99 25.07 12.98
CA PHE A 380 -15.37 24.79 11.59
C PHE A 380 -16.87 24.68 11.38
N TYR A 381 -17.69 25.05 12.39
CA TYR A 381 -19.12 25.01 12.21
C TYR A 381 -19.58 25.94 11.09
N ASP A 382 -20.08 25.34 10.02
CA ASP A 382 -20.60 26.01 8.82
C ASP A 382 -21.70 25.12 8.18
N PRO A 383 -22.96 25.29 8.65
CA PRO A 383 -24.05 24.46 8.17
C PRO A 383 -24.39 24.68 6.68
N GLU A 384 -24.07 25.86 6.12
CA GLU A 384 -24.28 26.13 4.70
C GLU A 384 -23.35 25.28 3.83
N ALA A 385 -22.06 25.29 4.15
CA ALA A 385 -21.06 24.50 3.42
C ALA A 385 -21.33 22.99 3.55
N THR A 386 -21.70 22.53 4.76
CA THR A 386 -22.01 21.12 5.01
C THR A 386 -23.31 20.66 4.34
N SER A 387 -24.36 21.50 4.36
CA SER A 387 -25.60 21.22 3.63
C SER A 387 -25.38 21.21 2.11
N CYS A 388 -24.54 22.10 1.60
CA CYS A 388 -24.18 22.10 0.19
C CYS A 388 -23.48 20.79 -0.22
N LEU A 389 -22.52 20.30 0.55
CA LEU A 389 -21.86 19.02 0.30
C LEU A 389 -22.85 17.85 0.21
N THR A 390 -23.74 17.73 1.21
CA THR A 390 -24.69 16.63 1.28
C THR A 390 -25.74 16.72 0.16
N HIS A 391 -26.24 17.91 -0.13
CA HIS A 391 -27.21 18.14 -1.20
C HIS A 391 -26.61 17.85 -2.59
N GLU A 392 -25.44 18.40 -2.90
CA GLU A 392 -24.78 18.17 -4.19
C GLU A 392 -24.47 16.68 -4.40
N LEU A 393 -24.00 15.99 -3.37
CA LEU A 393 -23.73 14.57 -3.47
C LEU A 393 -25.01 13.76 -3.71
N GLN A 394 -26.12 14.10 -3.04
CA GLN A 394 -27.43 13.48 -3.29
C GLN A 394 -27.92 13.70 -4.73
N MET A 395 -27.72 14.91 -5.27
CA MET A 395 -28.16 15.24 -6.63
C MET A 395 -27.33 14.55 -7.72
N LEU A 396 -26.02 14.36 -7.46
CA LEU A 396 -25.09 13.79 -8.43
C LEU A 396 -25.06 12.25 -8.41
N LEU A 397 -25.50 11.63 -7.31
CA LEU A 397 -25.58 10.17 -7.23
C LEU A 397 -26.80 9.66 -7.96
N GLU A 398 -26.56 8.74 -8.89
CA GLU A 398 -27.62 8.04 -9.59
C GLU A 398 -28.26 7.01 -8.64
N ASN A 399 -29.54 7.26 -8.26
CA ASN A 399 -30.31 6.30 -7.51
C ASN A 399 -30.63 5.07 -8.35
N ASN A 400 -29.94 3.98 -8.12
CA ASN A 400 -30.23 2.69 -8.73
C ASN A 400 -30.28 1.60 -7.64
N GLU A 401 -30.65 0.37 -8.01
CA GLU A 401 -30.76 -0.75 -7.06
C GLU A 401 -29.43 -1.07 -6.32
N ARG A 402 -28.30 -0.59 -6.84
CA ARG A 402 -26.95 -0.85 -6.32
C ARG A 402 -26.37 0.28 -5.47
N CYS A 403 -26.76 1.53 -5.78
CA CYS A 403 -26.36 2.71 -5.03
C CYS A 403 -27.56 3.22 -4.23
N GLN A 404 -27.56 3.01 -2.92
CA GLN A 404 -28.62 3.50 -2.03
C GLN A 404 -28.08 4.67 -1.21
N VAL A 405 -28.79 5.78 -1.28
CA VAL A 405 -28.61 6.91 -0.36
C VAL A 405 -29.73 6.85 0.67
N PRO A 406 -29.58 6.11 1.76
CA PRO A 406 -30.60 6.11 2.78
C PRO A 406 -30.67 7.51 3.38
N GLN A 407 -31.88 8.06 3.48
CA GLN A 407 -32.15 9.24 4.31
C GLN A 407 -32.00 8.82 5.77
N LEU A 408 -30.78 8.79 6.25
CA LEU A 408 -30.46 8.50 7.63
C LEU A 408 -30.69 9.75 8.46
N PHE A 409 -31.85 9.83 9.09
CA PHE A 409 -32.09 10.75 10.19
C PHE A 409 -31.18 10.40 11.37
N VAL A 410 -29.92 10.87 11.33
CA VAL A 410 -29.03 10.80 12.49
C VAL A 410 -29.49 11.85 13.49
N ARG A 411 -30.50 11.50 14.30
CA ARG A 411 -31.07 12.39 15.34
C ARG A 411 -30.13 12.73 16.49
N LYS A 412 -28.93 12.14 16.56
CA LYS A 412 -27.88 12.44 17.55
C LYS A 412 -26.53 12.52 16.88
N ARG A 413 -25.66 13.42 17.39
CA ARG A 413 -24.22 13.59 17.03
C ARG A 413 -23.63 12.28 16.56
N MET A 414 -22.97 12.21 15.36
CA MET A 414 -22.39 11.01 14.75
C MET A 414 -22.37 9.80 15.72
N ALA A 415 -23.54 9.34 16.09
CA ALA A 415 -23.68 8.22 17.00
C ALA A 415 -23.55 6.98 16.11
N ALA A 416 -22.55 6.16 16.38
CA ALA A 416 -22.23 4.92 15.72
C ALA A 416 -23.42 3.96 15.46
N TYR A 417 -24.54 4.23 16.09
CA TYR A 417 -25.74 3.38 16.02
C TYR A 417 -26.35 3.29 14.63
N ASP A 418 -26.31 4.36 13.83
CA ASP A 418 -27.05 4.39 12.56
C ASP A 418 -26.24 3.89 11.38
N VAL A 419 -24.91 4.07 11.39
CA VAL A 419 -23.98 3.53 10.37
C VAL A 419 -23.96 1.98 10.41
N THR A 420 -24.05 1.39 11.62
CA THR A 420 -24.02 -0.08 11.79
C THR A 420 -25.32 -0.79 11.41
N PHE A 421 -26.48 -0.12 11.50
CA PHE A 421 -27.77 -0.74 11.15
C PHE A 421 -27.87 -1.01 9.65
N HIS A 422 -27.37 -0.09 8.80
CA HIS A 422 -27.35 -0.26 7.35
C HIS A 422 -26.26 -1.23 6.87
N CYS A 423 -25.15 -1.34 7.59
CA CYS A 423 -24.15 -2.38 7.30
C CYS A 423 -24.72 -3.81 7.38
N LYS A 424 -25.64 -4.08 8.30
CA LYS A 424 -26.25 -5.43 8.43
C LYS A 424 -27.04 -5.86 7.20
N THR A 425 -27.71 -4.95 6.53
CA THR A 425 -28.54 -5.26 5.36
C THR A 425 -27.73 -5.42 4.08
N GLN A 426 -26.52 -4.87 4.03
CA GLN A 426 -25.68 -4.90 2.83
C GLN A 426 -24.51 -5.89 2.90
N LEU A 427 -24.12 -6.31 4.12
CA LEU A 427 -23.08 -7.32 4.32
C LEU A 427 -23.64 -8.76 4.41
N ARG A 428 -24.95 -8.93 4.31
CA ARG A 428 -25.65 -10.22 4.13
C ARG A 428 -25.96 -10.45 2.65
#